data_9608dce22f7e63038aef340999583217
#
_entry.id   9608dce22f7e63038aef340999583217
#
_cell.length_a   1.000
_cell.length_b   1.000
_cell.length_c   1.000
_cell.angle_alpha   90.00
_cell.angle_beta   90.00
_cell.angle_gamma   90.00
#
_symmetry.space_group_name_H-M   'P 1'
#
loop_
_entity.id
_entity.type
_entity.pdbx_description
1 polymer ?
#
loop_
_entity_poly.entity_id
_entity_poly.type
_entity_poly.pdbx_seq_one_letter_code
_entity_poly.pdbx_strand_id
1 'polypeptide(L)'
;RNGPAIDLMGFTIGDDGTLYASGHPAPGTDLPQPVGLITSQDTGRTWQVASRGGRSDFHALTAGPNGVIGFDGTLRHTSDKETWDTRDIPSPPRVLAASPTSGKVLATTSAGLLMSQDEGTTWTSLAPPEVAVLATWADEETIVTSSAAGRLATSSDAGQTWTLHPGSIGPAEALWAGRTSDGQLEIIASVDGRVISTTDAGRTTQTLVQ
;
A
#
# COMPACT_ATOMS: atom_id res chain seq x y z
N ARG A 1 19.73 -13.32 -7.35
CA ARG A 1 18.82 -13.18 -6.18
C ARG A 1 19.68 -13.27 -4.94
N ASN A 2 19.71 -12.22 -4.12
CA ASN A 2 20.61 -12.12 -2.96
C ASN A 2 19.85 -12.16 -1.61
N GLY A 3 18.60 -12.58 -1.57
CA GLY A 3 17.79 -12.71 -0.37
C GLY A 3 17.04 -14.03 -0.32
N PRO A 4 16.41 -14.37 0.82
CA PRO A 4 15.59 -15.57 0.94
C PRO A 4 14.43 -15.50 -0.07
N ALA A 5 14.06 -16.65 -0.63
CA ALA A 5 12.85 -16.72 -1.46
C ALA A 5 11.63 -16.68 -0.53
N ILE A 6 10.79 -15.68 -0.69
CA ILE A 6 9.56 -15.48 0.08
C ILE A 6 8.46 -15.19 -0.93
N ASP A 7 7.33 -15.85 -0.78
CA ASP A 7 6.07 -15.51 -1.46
C ASP A 7 5.43 -14.36 -0.68
N LEU A 8 5.62 -13.13 -1.19
CA LEU A 8 5.18 -11.92 -0.50
C LEU A 8 3.68 -11.70 -0.72
N MET A 9 2.93 -11.63 0.38
CA MET A 9 1.50 -11.31 0.39
C MET A 9 1.27 -9.82 0.68
N GLY A 10 2.05 -9.23 1.59
CA GLY A 10 2.04 -7.81 1.91
C GLY A 10 3.45 -7.22 1.80
N PHE A 11 3.53 -6.00 1.25
CA PHE A 11 4.79 -5.26 1.12
C PHE A 11 4.55 -3.75 1.21
N THR A 12 5.41 -3.06 1.94
CA THR A 12 5.41 -1.59 2.01
C THR A 12 6.80 -1.07 2.36
N ILE A 13 7.00 0.23 2.19
CA ILE A 13 8.25 0.94 2.50
C ILE A 13 7.90 2.04 3.49
N GLY A 14 8.65 2.11 4.60
CA GLY A 14 8.55 3.20 5.55
C GLY A 14 9.35 4.43 5.11
N ASP A 15 9.07 5.57 5.73
CA ASP A 15 9.70 6.87 5.41
C ASP A 15 11.22 6.87 5.65
N ASP A 16 11.72 5.98 6.51
CA ASP A 16 13.14 5.76 6.79
C ASP A 16 13.81 4.83 5.75
N GLY A 17 13.08 4.39 4.72
CA GLY A 17 13.54 3.45 3.70
C GLY A 17 13.55 1.98 4.16
N THR A 18 13.07 1.68 5.37
CA THR A 18 12.91 0.30 5.83
C THR A 18 11.83 -0.39 5.00
N LEU A 19 12.16 -1.55 4.46
CA LEU A 19 11.19 -2.40 3.79
C LEU A 19 10.47 -3.26 4.82
N TYR A 20 9.16 -3.34 4.72
CA TYR A 20 8.29 -4.20 5.51
C TYR A 20 7.59 -5.19 4.60
N ALA A 21 7.56 -6.46 5.01
CA ALA A 21 6.87 -7.49 4.24
C ALA A 21 6.25 -8.57 5.15
N SER A 22 5.35 -9.33 4.55
CA SER A 22 4.74 -10.52 5.12
C SER A 22 4.48 -11.55 4.03
N GLY A 23 4.28 -12.80 4.41
CA GLY A 23 3.97 -13.88 3.46
C GLY A 23 4.51 -15.24 3.91
N HIS A 24 4.88 -16.06 2.92
CA HIS A 24 5.28 -17.44 3.14
C HIS A 24 6.72 -17.68 2.69
N PRO A 25 7.58 -18.26 3.54
CA PRO A 25 8.95 -18.56 3.17
C PRO A 25 8.99 -19.76 2.21
N ALA A 26 9.95 -19.78 1.29
CA ALA A 26 10.20 -20.96 0.48
C ALA A 26 10.69 -22.14 1.35
N PRO A 27 10.45 -23.38 0.92
CA PRO A 27 10.96 -24.55 1.60
C PRO A 27 12.50 -24.50 1.79
N GLY A 28 12.96 -24.87 2.98
CA GLY A 28 14.39 -24.92 3.31
C GLY A 28 14.99 -23.60 3.80
N THR A 29 14.16 -22.60 4.12
CA THR A 29 14.57 -21.40 4.84
C THR A 29 14.35 -21.57 6.36
N ASP A 30 15.14 -20.88 7.18
CA ASP A 30 14.97 -20.87 8.65
C ASP A 30 13.89 -19.86 9.14
N LEU A 31 13.14 -19.29 8.20
CA LEU A 31 12.06 -18.34 8.55
C LEU A 31 10.81 -19.07 9.03
N PRO A 32 10.06 -18.49 9.98
CA PRO A 32 8.79 -19.06 10.44
C PRO A 32 7.73 -19.06 9.33
N GLN A 33 6.76 -19.97 9.42
CA GLN A 33 5.64 -20.12 8.48
C GLN A 33 4.31 -19.81 9.20
N PRO A 34 3.55 -18.74 8.86
CA PRO A 34 3.96 -17.61 8.01
C PRO A 34 5.09 -16.77 8.63
N VAL A 35 5.72 -15.90 7.82
CA VAL A 35 6.87 -15.12 8.32
C VAL A 35 6.52 -14.05 9.37
N GLY A 36 5.25 -13.67 9.49
CA GLY A 36 4.82 -12.54 10.31
C GLY A 36 5.19 -11.20 9.67
N LEU A 37 5.57 -10.21 10.46
CA LEU A 37 6.19 -8.98 9.98
C LEU A 37 7.70 -9.20 9.89
N ILE A 38 8.25 -9.04 8.70
CA ILE A 38 9.69 -9.03 8.44
C ILE A 38 10.14 -7.67 7.93
N THR A 39 11.38 -7.32 8.22
CA THR A 39 11.99 -6.04 7.84
C THR A 39 13.30 -6.23 7.13
N SER A 40 13.62 -5.30 6.23
CA SER A 40 14.93 -5.17 5.60
C SER A 40 15.37 -3.71 5.59
N GLN A 41 16.63 -3.46 5.91
CA GLN A 41 17.28 -2.13 5.87
C GLN A 41 18.35 -2.04 4.78
N ASP A 42 18.48 -3.08 3.95
CA ASP A 42 19.54 -3.20 2.93
C ASP A 42 18.96 -3.46 1.53
N THR A 43 17.79 -2.86 1.26
CA THR A 43 17.09 -2.98 -0.03
C THR A 43 16.67 -4.41 -0.39
N GLY A 44 16.25 -5.18 0.61
CA GLY A 44 15.73 -6.55 0.44
C GLY A 44 16.79 -7.64 0.30
N ARG A 45 18.07 -7.35 0.59
CA ARG A 45 19.14 -8.35 0.55
C ARG A 45 19.07 -9.30 1.73
N THR A 46 18.83 -8.74 2.92
CA THR A 46 18.60 -9.52 4.15
C THR A 46 17.27 -9.14 4.79
N TRP A 47 16.63 -10.11 5.43
CA TRP A 47 15.36 -9.95 6.10
C TRP A 47 15.44 -10.50 7.52
N GLN A 48 14.82 -9.79 8.45
CA GLN A 48 14.72 -10.18 9.85
C GLN A 48 13.24 -10.23 10.26
N VAL A 49 12.89 -11.25 11.06
CA VAL A 49 11.55 -11.32 11.67
C VAL A 49 11.48 -10.27 12.76
N ALA A 50 10.64 -9.26 12.57
CA ALA A 50 10.39 -8.24 13.58
C ALA A 50 9.40 -8.76 14.63
N SER A 51 8.27 -9.32 14.20
CA SER A 51 7.27 -9.89 15.11
C SER A 51 6.30 -10.83 14.41
N ARG A 52 5.47 -11.52 15.19
CA ARG A 52 4.33 -12.35 14.75
C ARG A 52 4.71 -13.51 13.82
N GLY A 53 5.98 -13.90 13.78
CA GLY A 53 6.40 -15.10 13.05
C GLY A 53 5.63 -16.34 13.50
N GLY A 54 5.16 -17.16 12.55
CA GLY A 54 4.31 -18.32 12.78
C GLY A 54 2.86 -17.99 13.18
N ARG A 55 2.45 -16.71 13.15
CA ARG A 55 1.12 -16.28 13.63
C ARG A 55 0.34 -15.46 12.62
N SER A 56 1.00 -14.57 11.87
CA SER A 56 0.33 -13.64 10.96
C SER A 56 0.87 -13.76 9.55
N ASP A 57 -0.08 -13.74 8.61
CA ASP A 57 0.14 -13.56 7.19
C ASP A 57 -0.62 -12.29 6.77
N PHE A 58 0.09 -11.17 6.72
CA PHE A 58 -0.53 -9.89 6.38
C PHE A 58 -0.72 -9.78 4.87
N HIS A 59 -1.95 -9.91 4.41
CA HIS A 59 -2.34 -9.78 3.01
C HIS A 59 -2.47 -8.32 2.55
N ALA A 60 -2.72 -7.39 3.46
CA ALA A 60 -2.62 -5.97 3.24
C ALA A 60 -1.70 -5.38 4.32
N LEU A 61 -0.73 -4.56 3.91
CA LEU A 61 0.30 -4.03 4.78
C LEU A 61 0.65 -2.61 4.35
N THR A 62 0.75 -1.69 5.31
CA THR A 62 1.21 -0.32 5.07
C THR A 62 2.01 0.18 6.26
N ALA A 63 2.97 1.07 5.98
CA ALA A 63 3.74 1.79 7.00
C ALA A 63 3.53 3.30 6.83
N GLY A 64 3.44 4.00 7.93
CA GLY A 64 3.35 5.45 8.00
C GLY A 64 4.18 5.98 9.15
N PRO A 65 4.15 7.30 9.42
CA PRO A 65 5.00 7.93 10.44
C PRO A 65 4.77 7.39 11.86
N ASN A 66 3.59 6.86 12.14
CA ASN A 66 3.21 6.37 13.48
C ASN A 66 3.30 4.85 13.62
N GLY A 67 3.79 4.13 12.61
CA GLY A 67 3.99 2.69 12.68
C GLY A 67 3.47 1.91 11.49
N VAL A 68 3.17 0.64 11.71
CA VAL A 68 2.76 -0.32 10.69
C VAL A 68 1.33 -0.78 10.95
N ILE A 69 0.53 -0.84 9.89
CA ILE A 69 -0.83 -1.40 9.93
C ILE A 69 -0.87 -2.59 8.97
N GLY A 70 -1.40 -3.71 9.45
CA GLY A 70 -1.52 -4.94 8.65
C GLY A 70 -2.85 -5.64 8.87
N PHE A 71 -3.27 -6.41 7.87
CA PHE A 71 -4.49 -7.23 7.94
C PHE A 71 -4.16 -8.70 7.69
N ASP A 72 -4.41 -9.53 8.70
CA ASP A 72 -4.23 -11.00 8.70
C ASP A 72 -5.56 -11.75 8.96
N GLY A 73 -6.69 -11.18 8.55
CA GLY A 73 -8.03 -11.55 8.98
C GLY A 73 -8.56 -10.64 10.09
N THR A 74 -7.66 -9.88 10.72
CA THR A 74 -7.94 -8.85 11.72
C THR A 74 -7.05 -7.65 11.40
N LEU A 75 -7.61 -6.43 11.47
CA LEU A 75 -6.80 -5.23 11.32
C LEU A 75 -5.98 -5.02 12.59
N ARG A 76 -4.69 -4.80 12.42
CA ARG A 76 -3.73 -4.62 13.51
C ARG A 76 -2.85 -3.41 13.27
N HIS A 77 -2.48 -2.74 14.35
CA HIS A 77 -1.55 -1.62 14.36
C HIS A 77 -0.42 -1.87 15.35
N THR A 78 0.77 -1.41 15.01
CA THR A 78 1.94 -1.40 15.90
C THR A 78 2.73 -0.12 15.69
N SER A 79 3.15 0.51 16.78
CA SER A 79 4.07 1.65 16.75
C SER A 79 5.53 1.26 17.00
N ASP A 80 5.76 0.08 17.59
CA ASP A 80 7.09 -0.41 18.01
C ASP A 80 7.57 -1.65 17.21
N LYS A 81 6.71 -2.21 16.34
CA LYS A 81 6.91 -3.44 15.55
C LYS A 81 6.90 -4.73 16.39
N GLU A 82 6.69 -4.66 17.69
CA GLU A 82 6.71 -5.79 18.63
C GLU A 82 5.31 -6.07 19.19
N THR A 83 4.66 -5.04 19.71
CA THR A 83 3.32 -5.11 20.28
C THR A 83 2.28 -4.65 19.28
N TRP A 84 1.14 -5.32 19.25
CA TRP A 84 0.09 -5.08 18.26
C TRP A 84 -1.26 -4.88 18.90
N ASP A 85 -1.90 -3.76 18.58
CA ASP A 85 -3.29 -3.49 18.91
C ASP A 85 -4.21 -3.99 17.83
N THR A 86 -5.37 -4.53 18.20
CA THR A 86 -6.44 -4.88 17.29
C THR A 86 -7.30 -3.65 17.00
N ARG A 87 -7.64 -3.44 15.74
CA ARG A 87 -8.51 -2.38 15.23
C ARG A 87 -9.71 -2.99 14.52
N ASP A 88 -10.82 -2.26 14.49
CA ASP A 88 -12.00 -2.68 13.74
C ASP A 88 -12.03 -1.98 12.37
N ILE A 89 -12.37 -2.74 11.32
CA ILE A 89 -12.60 -2.22 9.98
C ILE A 89 -13.92 -2.77 9.45
N PRO A 90 -14.80 -1.92 8.85
CA PRO A 90 -16.14 -2.35 8.41
C PRO A 90 -16.15 -3.45 7.36
N SER A 91 -15.11 -3.57 6.57
CA SER A 91 -14.96 -4.60 5.52
C SER A 91 -13.48 -4.94 5.33
N PRO A 92 -13.12 -6.21 5.06
CA PRO A 92 -11.73 -6.61 4.82
C PRO A 92 -11.06 -5.76 3.73
N PRO A 93 -9.87 -5.21 3.98
CA PRO A 93 -9.15 -4.42 3.01
C PRO A 93 -8.46 -5.32 1.96
N ARG A 94 -8.51 -4.91 0.70
CA ARG A 94 -7.64 -5.42 -0.36
C ARG A 94 -6.27 -4.73 -0.31
N VAL A 95 -6.27 -3.40 -0.14
CA VAL A 95 -5.08 -2.57 -0.05
C VAL A 95 -5.23 -1.64 1.14
N LEU A 96 -4.15 -1.41 1.86
CA LEU A 96 -3.98 -0.35 2.84
C LEU A 96 -2.92 0.62 2.34
N ALA A 97 -3.15 1.92 2.53
CA ALA A 97 -2.17 2.96 2.20
C ALA A 97 -2.15 4.03 3.28
N ALA A 98 -1.07 4.09 4.05
CA ALA A 98 -0.85 5.16 5.03
C ALA A 98 -0.41 6.45 4.33
N SER A 99 -0.85 7.60 4.86
CA SER A 99 -0.30 8.89 4.48
C SER A 99 1.18 8.98 4.90
N PRO A 100 2.05 9.55 4.06
CA PRO A 100 3.48 9.65 4.39
C PRO A 100 3.77 10.61 5.57
N THR A 101 2.83 11.48 5.94
CA THR A 101 3.08 12.57 6.90
C THR A 101 2.14 12.60 8.08
N SER A 102 1.08 11.78 8.08
CA SER A 102 0.06 11.78 9.13
C SER A 102 -0.44 10.36 9.46
N GLY A 103 -1.31 10.26 10.46
CA GLY A 103 -2.00 9.01 10.81
C GLY A 103 -3.17 8.63 9.89
N LYS A 104 -3.35 9.32 8.74
CA LYS A 104 -4.41 8.97 7.79
C LYS A 104 -4.10 7.66 7.07
N VAL A 105 -5.11 6.83 6.87
CA VAL A 105 -5.00 5.55 6.18
C VAL A 105 -6.15 5.36 5.21
N LEU A 106 -5.86 4.94 4.00
CA LEU A 106 -6.85 4.49 3.03
C LEU A 106 -6.97 2.97 3.06
N ALA A 107 -8.17 2.48 2.84
CA ALA A 107 -8.44 1.06 2.62
C ALA A 107 -9.37 0.88 1.43
N THR A 108 -8.95 0.15 0.40
CA THR A 108 -9.86 -0.32 -0.64
C THR A 108 -10.52 -1.62 -0.17
N THR A 109 -11.83 -1.69 -0.24
CA THR A 109 -12.62 -2.81 0.26
C THR A 109 -13.73 -3.18 -0.72
N SER A 110 -14.40 -4.32 -0.49
CA SER A 110 -15.61 -4.67 -1.26
C SER A 110 -16.78 -3.71 -1.02
N ALA A 111 -16.78 -2.95 0.10
CA ALA A 111 -17.76 -1.92 0.41
C ALA A 111 -17.39 -0.53 -0.16
N GLY A 112 -16.24 -0.41 -0.85
CA GLY A 112 -15.74 0.83 -1.42
C GLY A 112 -14.44 1.30 -0.78
N LEU A 113 -14.08 2.57 -1.04
CA LEU A 113 -12.90 3.22 -0.48
C LEU A 113 -13.25 3.79 0.91
N LEU A 114 -12.47 3.41 1.89
CA LEU A 114 -12.56 3.91 3.26
C LEU A 114 -11.34 4.76 3.60
N MET A 115 -11.50 5.74 4.48
CA MET A 115 -10.43 6.53 5.07
C MET A 115 -10.56 6.55 6.59
N SER A 116 -9.46 6.32 7.27
CA SER A 116 -9.26 6.59 8.68
C SER A 116 -8.41 7.84 8.84
N GLN A 117 -8.68 8.63 9.88
CA GLN A 117 -7.85 9.79 10.27
C GLN A 117 -7.04 9.51 11.55
N ASP A 118 -7.19 8.32 12.13
CA ASP A 118 -6.71 7.94 13.46
C ASP A 118 -6.10 6.52 13.45
N GLU A 119 -5.26 6.25 12.43
CA GLU A 119 -4.46 5.02 12.31
C GLU A 119 -5.31 3.74 12.28
N GLY A 120 -6.49 3.81 11.65
CA GLY A 120 -7.37 2.65 11.53
C GLY A 120 -8.30 2.41 12.70
N THR A 121 -8.45 3.39 13.62
CA THR A 121 -9.37 3.27 14.76
C THR A 121 -10.83 3.51 14.34
N THR A 122 -11.07 4.55 13.54
CA THR A 122 -12.38 4.85 12.96
C THR A 122 -12.31 5.02 11.46
N TRP A 123 -13.40 4.73 10.75
CA TRP A 123 -13.43 4.74 9.30
C TRP A 123 -14.62 5.51 8.76
N THR A 124 -14.37 6.29 7.70
CA THR A 124 -15.39 6.99 6.91
C THR A 124 -15.31 6.56 5.46
N SER A 125 -16.46 6.51 4.77
CA SER A 125 -16.49 6.16 3.36
C SER A 125 -16.12 7.39 2.51
N LEU A 126 -15.29 7.17 1.50
CA LEU A 126 -15.03 8.11 0.41
C LEU A 126 -15.78 7.66 -0.85
N ALA A 127 -16.12 8.61 -1.72
CA ALA A 127 -16.91 8.37 -2.91
C ALA A 127 -16.14 8.80 -4.19
N PRO A 128 -15.07 8.08 -4.58
CA PRO A 128 -14.44 8.31 -5.87
C PRO A 128 -15.44 8.00 -7.02
N PRO A 129 -15.27 8.61 -8.21
CA PRO A 129 -16.21 8.48 -9.32
C PRO A 129 -16.30 7.07 -9.92
N GLU A 130 -15.32 6.21 -9.65
CA GLU A 130 -15.31 4.79 -9.98
C GLU A 130 -14.89 3.95 -8.78
N VAL A 131 -15.27 2.67 -8.77
CA VAL A 131 -14.84 1.74 -7.72
C VAL A 131 -13.32 1.62 -7.72
N ALA A 132 -12.69 2.09 -6.63
CA ALA A 132 -11.26 2.02 -6.45
C ALA A 132 -10.86 0.58 -6.05
N VAL A 133 -10.00 -0.06 -6.85
CA VAL A 133 -9.36 -1.33 -6.49
C VAL A 133 -7.98 -1.13 -5.89
N LEU A 134 -7.32 -0.02 -6.23
CA LEU A 134 -6.08 0.45 -5.63
C LEU A 134 -6.25 1.91 -5.21
N ALA A 135 -5.61 2.30 -4.13
CA ALA A 135 -5.54 3.67 -3.65
C ALA A 135 -4.17 3.94 -3.01
N THR A 136 -3.66 5.13 -3.17
CA THR A 136 -2.41 5.59 -2.54
C THR A 136 -2.44 7.09 -2.29
N TRP A 137 -1.57 7.56 -1.40
CA TRP A 137 -1.30 8.97 -1.17
C TRP A 137 -0.10 9.41 -2.00
N ALA A 138 -0.19 10.59 -2.63
CA ALA A 138 0.96 11.26 -3.22
C ALA A 138 1.60 12.26 -2.24
N ASP A 139 0.77 12.84 -1.39
CA ASP A 139 1.11 13.76 -0.30
C ASP A 139 -0.04 13.81 0.72
N GLU A 140 -0.01 14.75 1.68
CA GLU A 140 -0.99 14.87 2.78
C GLU A 140 -2.45 15.01 2.33
N GLU A 141 -2.69 15.59 1.14
CA GLU A 141 -4.03 15.90 0.63
C GLU A 141 -4.34 15.21 -0.70
N THR A 142 -3.32 14.75 -1.42
CA THR A 142 -3.49 14.18 -2.75
C THR A 142 -3.62 12.66 -2.68
N ILE A 143 -4.78 12.17 -3.08
CA ILE A 143 -5.09 10.74 -3.21
C ILE A 143 -5.17 10.39 -4.70
N VAL A 144 -4.60 9.25 -5.07
CA VAL A 144 -4.74 8.63 -6.38
C VAL A 144 -5.43 7.29 -6.23
N THR A 145 -6.45 7.04 -7.05
CA THR A 145 -7.12 5.74 -7.13
C THR A 145 -7.05 5.17 -8.53
N SER A 146 -7.06 3.85 -8.63
CA SER A 146 -7.21 3.13 -9.89
C SER A 146 -8.41 2.19 -9.83
N SER A 147 -9.23 2.20 -10.88
CA SER A 147 -10.31 1.24 -11.06
C SER A 147 -9.80 -0.09 -11.63
N ALA A 148 -10.63 -1.12 -11.67
CA ALA A 148 -10.29 -2.43 -12.26
C ALA A 148 -9.89 -2.34 -13.75
N ALA A 149 -10.36 -1.33 -14.46
CA ALA A 149 -9.99 -1.05 -15.84
C ALA A 149 -8.73 -0.16 -15.97
N GLY A 150 -8.10 0.20 -14.84
CA GLY A 150 -6.92 1.07 -14.81
C GLY A 150 -7.22 2.55 -15.06
N ARG A 151 -8.48 2.98 -14.92
CA ARG A 151 -8.81 4.41 -14.98
C ARG A 151 -8.42 5.06 -13.66
N LEU A 152 -7.77 6.22 -13.78
CA LEU A 152 -7.27 6.95 -12.64
C LEU A 152 -8.25 8.06 -12.22
N ALA A 153 -8.45 8.20 -10.92
CA ALA A 153 -9.07 9.38 -10.35
C ALA A 153 -8.16 9.98 -9.27
N THR A 154 -8.17 11.30 -9.15
CA THR A 154 -7.39 12.02 -8.17
C THR A 154 -8.29 12.93 -7.32
N SER A 155 -7.92 13.07 -6.05
CA SER A 155 -8.41 14.10 -5.15
C SER A 155 -7.22 14.92 -4.68
N SER A 156 -7.39 16.21 -4.50
CA SER A 156 -6.39 17.14 -3.93
C SER A 156 -6.84 17.76 -2.61
N ASP A 157 -7.87 17.22 -1.99
CA ASP A 157 -8.51 17.69 -0.77
C ASP A 157 -8.87 16.53 0.18
N ALA A 158 -7.99 15.52 0.23
CA ALA A 158 -8.15 14.31 1.05
C ALA A 158 -9.49 13.58 0.82
N GLY A 159 -9.95 13.52 -0.43
CA GLY A 159 -11.12 12.72 -0.82
C GLY A 159 -12.46 13.43 -0.75
N GLN A 160 -12.49 14.76 -0.54
CA GLN A 160 -13.74 15.53 -0.53
C GLN A 160 -14.27 15.74 -1.95
N THR A 161 -13.39 16.06 -2.91
CA THR A 161 -13.73 16.15 -4.34
C THR A 161 -12.79 15.31 -5.19
N TRP A 162 -13.28 14.93 -6.37
CA TRP A 162 -12.57 14.00 -7.24
C TRP A 162 -12.57 14.43 -8.69
N THR A 163 -11.45 14.19 -9.36
CA THR A 163 -11.31 14.34 -10.81
C THR A 163 -11.07 12.97 -11.43
N LEU A 164 -11.99 12.53 -12.30
CA LEU A 164 -11.78 11.32 -13.13
C LEU A 164 -11.00 11.70 -14.39
N HIS A 165 -9.91 10.98 -14.64
CA HIS A 165 -9.07 11.20 -15.81
C HIS A 165 -9.51 10.35 -17.00
N PRO A 166 -9.42 10.88 -18.25
CA PRO A 166 -9.87 10.16 -19.45
C PRO A 166 -8.94 9.02 -19.85
N GLY A 167 -7.69 9.04 -19.39
CA GLY A 167 -6.68 8.01 -19.68
C GLY A 167 -6.91 6.73 -18.88
N SER A 168 -6.22 5.67 -19.28
CA SER A 168 -6.13 4.41 -18.56
C SER A 168 -4.71 3.89 -18.65
N ILE A 169 -4.19 3.40 -17.52
CA ILE A 169 -2.88 2.75 -17.44
C ILE A 169 -2.96 1.23 -17.67
N GLY A 170 -4.18 0.69 -17.85
CA GLY A 170 -4.46 -0.75 -17.84
C GLY A 170 -4.67 -1.29 -16.43
N PRO A 171 -5.16 -2.55 -16.31
CA PRO A 171 -5.36 -3.20 -15.01
C PRO A 171 -4.06 -3.25 -14.20
N ALA A 172 -3.99 -2.46 -13.14
CA ALA A 172 -2.80 -2.37 -12.31
C ALA A 172 -2.87 -3.37 -11.15
N GLU A 173 -1.71 -3.93 -10.80
CA GLU A 173 -1.51 -4.85 -9.67
C GLU A 173 -1.02 -4.09 -8.43
N ALA A 174 -0.24 -3.02 -8.64
CA ALA A 174 0.28 -2.13 -7.60
C ALA A 174 0.26 -0.69 -8.09
N LEU A 175 0.12 0.25 -7.16
CA LEU A 175 0.05 1.67 -7.41
C LEU A 175 0.87 2.43 -6.36
N TRP A 176 1.67 3.36 -6.83
CA TRP A 176 2.36 4.34 -6.01
C TRP A 176 2.16 5.72 -6.61
N ALA A 177 2.10 6.75 -5.79
CA ALA A 177 2.09 8.13 -6.22
C ALA A 177 2.99 8.99 -5.34
N GLY A 178 3.55 10.04 -5.93
CA GLY A 178 4.40 11.01 -5.24
C GLY A 178 4.56 12.28 -6.06
N ARG A 179 5.49 13.13 -5.62
CA ARG A 179 5.85 14.35 -6.34
C ARG A 179 7.24 14.24 -6.93
N THR A 180 7.38 14.63 -8.18
CA THR A 180 8.69 14.83 -8.81
C THR A 180 9.41 16.03 -8.18
N SER A 181 10.68 16.22 -8.47
CA SER A 181 11.50 17.34 -7.95
C SER A 181 10.98 18.73 -8.36
N ASP A 182 10.21 18.81 -9.45
CA ASP A 182 9.53 20.02 -9.94
C ASP A 182 8.07 20.12 -9.47
N GLY A 183 7.65 19.21 -8.55
CA GLY A 183 6.34 19.25 -7.89
C GLY A 183 5.19 18.63 -8.67
N GLN A 184 5.44 18.04 -9.84
CA GLN A 184 4.39 17.37 -10.61
C GLN A 184 3.95 16.06 -9.93
N LEU A 185 2.67 15.70 -10.06
CA LEU A 185 2.19 14.40 -9.63
C LEU A 185 2.80 13.32 -10.53
N GLU A 186 3.53 12.39 -9.93
CA GLU A 186 4.00 11.18 -10.59
C GLU A 186 3.25 9.98 -10.04
N ILE A 187 2.82 9.10 -10.94
CA ILE A 187 2.14 7.86 -10.62
C ILE A 187 2.95 6.73 -11.22
N ILE A 188 3.30 5.74 -10.39
CA ILE A 188 4.00 4.52 -10.82
C ILE A 188 3.06 3.34 -10.58
N ALA A 189 2.99 2.44 -11.53
CA ALA A 189 2.13 1.26 -11.44
C ALA A 189 2.82 0.00 -12.00
N SER A 190 2.49 -1.15 -11.41
CA SER A 190 2.77 -2.46 -12.00
C SER A 190 1.57 -2.86 -12.86
N VAL A 191 1.83 -3.07 -14.15
CA VAL A 191 0.81 -3.44 -15.13
C VAL A 191 1.38 -4.49 -16.07
N ASP A 192 0.78 -5.67 -16.10
CA ASP A 192 1.14 -6.72 -17.07
C ASP A 192 2.64 -7.12 -16.99
N GLY A 193 3.17 -7.23 -15.76
CA GLY A 193 4.57 -7.56 -15.49
C GLY A 193 5.58 -6.44 -15.79
N ARG A 194 5.12 -5.23 -16.11
CA ARG A 194 5.95 -4.05 -16.34
C ARG A 194 5.72 -3.01 -15.25
N VAL A 195 6.75 -2.23 -14.95
CA VAL A 195 6.62 -1.03 -14.13
C VAL A 195 6.57 0.17 -15.07
N ILE A 196 5.50 0.94 -14.98
CA ILE A 196 5.27 2.13 -15.79
C ILE A 196 5.16 3.37 -14.91
N SER A 197 5.50 4.55 -15.45
CA SER A 197 5.21 5.85 -14.83
C SER A 197 4.38 6.74 -15.75
N THR A 198 3.65 7.67 -15.14
CA THR A 198 2.91 8.74 -15.83
C THR A 198 2.90 9.99 -14.96
N THR A 199 3.02 11.17 -15.59
CA THR A 199 2.85 12.49 -14.95
C THR A 199 1.63 13.25 -15.47
N ASP A 200 0.87 12.65 -16.38
CA ASP A 200 -0.32 13.23 -17.00
C ASP A 200 -1.59 12.39 -16.76
N ALA A 201 -1.57 11.64 -15.62
CA ALA A 201 -2.67 10.79 -15.18
C ALA A 201 -3.12 9.75 -16.20
N GLY A 202 -2.16 9.10 -16.84
CA GLY A 202 -2.38 7.96 -17.73
C GLY A 202 -2.73 8.31 -19.16
N ARG A 203 -2.56 9.56 -19.60
CA ARG A 203 -2.65 9.93 -21.02
C ARG A 203 -1.47 9.39 -21.81
N THR A 204 -0.29 9.47 -21.20
CA THR A 204 0.93 8.85 -21.70
C THR A 204 1.60 8.07 -20.58
N THR A 205 2.29 7.00 -20.93
CA THR A 205 3.05 6.18 -19.98
C THR A 205 4.46 5.94 -20.47
N GLN A 206 5.42 5.88 -19.53
CA GLN A 206 6.79 5.47 -19.77
C GLN A 206 7.04 4.14 -19.06
N THR A 207 7.63 3.17 -19.74
CA THR A 207 8.07 1.92 -19.11
C THR A 207 9.40 2.16 -18.38
N LEU A 208 9.44 1.87 -17.08
CA LEU A 208 10.64 1.96 -16.25
C LEU A 208 11.36 0.60 -16.18
N VAL A 209 10.61 -0.50 -16.09
CA VAL A 209 11.13 -1.87 -15.99
C VAL A 209 10.26 -2.80 -16.83
N GLN A 210 10.91 -3.72 -17.53
CA GLN A 210 10.29 -4.80 -18.32
C GLN A 210 10.49 -6.14 -17.63
#